data_ba91528aacc0f3cf542c6bbbf7cc392a
#
_entry.id   ba91528aacc0f3cf542c6bbbf7cc392a
#
_cell.length_a   1.000
_cell.length_b   1.000
_cell.length_c   1.000
_cell.angle_alpha   90.00
_cell.angle_beta   90.00
_cell.angle_gamma   90.00
#
_symmetry.space_group_name_H-M   'P 1'
#
loop_
_entity.id
_entity.type
_entity.pdbx_description
1 polymer ?
#
loop_
_entity_poly.entity_id
_entity_poly.type
_entity_poly.pdbx_seq_one_letter_code
_entity_poly.pdbx_strand_id
1 'polypeptide(L)'
;AGLSLAKSGPKWLFDFLAVDMNQTLYPALVRLNDFQPECLSGYSSGVYLLALEQLKGNLKIHPTRILCSADPLTSEMRETIRNAFGIMPYNYYAASESLCMGIQCDRFNGIHLFDDLHIFEIIKENGEEAKPGEPGNLVMTNLYNKTQPLIRYTMNDNLIPSENSCECGWTFRSVESIAGREEEFLFFKDPVGNRQFIHPIVFVEFFAPGLEKLQIIHSEPNMLILNVIIKGNKEEAIQAIEKRMDTILRQKELYDFVRYKINVVNDIPNDPQTGKFRLIIPYPNS
;
A
#
# COMPACT_ATOMS: atom_id res chain seq x y z
N ALA A 1 9.30 -7.09 -1.97
CA ALA A 1 8.94 -8.41 -1.41
C ALA A 1 8.35 -9.34 -2.47
N GLY A 2 7.33 -8.93 -3.25
CA GLY A 2 6.66 -9.79 -4.23
C GLY A 2 7.57 -10.39 -5.31
N LEU A 3 8.53 -9.62 -5.84
CA LEU A 3 9.51 -10.10 -6.82
C LEU A 3 10.46 -11.17 -6.23
N SER A 4 10.78 -11.07 -4.94
CA SER A 4 11.62 -12.04 -4.24
C SER A 4 10.86 -13.35 -4.01
N LEU A 5 9.60 -13.30 -3.61
CA LEU A 5 8.74 -14.47 -3.42
C LEU A 5 8.53 -15.24 -4.73
N ALA A 6 8.28 -14.54 -5.84
CA ALA A 6 8.15 -15.17 -7.16
C ALA A 6 9.42 -15.91 -7.61
N LYS A 7 10.60 -15.46 -7.16
CA LYS A 7 11.89 -16.13 -7.46
C LYS A 7 12.18 -17.30 -6.53
N SER A 8 11.66 -17.28 -5.31
CA SER A 8 11.98 -18.25 -4.23
C SER A 8 10.92 -19.32 -4.06
N GLY A 9 9.74 -19.17 -4.65
CA GLY A 9 8.64 -20.14 -4.56
C GLY A 9 8.99 -21.49 -5.20
N PRO A 10 8.37 -22.60 -4.72
CA PRO A 10 8.57 -23.94 -5.27
C PRO A 10 7.94 -24.04 -6.67
N LYS A 11 8.75 -23.86 -7.71
CA LYS A 11 8.32 -23.88 -9.12
C LYS A 11 7.68 -25.19 -9.58
N TRP A 12 7.86 -26.27 -8.82
CA TRP A 12 7.20 -27.55 -9.07
C TRP A 12 5.74 -27.58 -8.60
N LEU A 13 5.36 -26.59 -7.76
CA LEU A 13 4.01 -26.50 -7.19
C LEU A 13 3.25 -25.30 -7.75
N PHE A 14 3.94 -24.19 -8.04
CA PHE A 14 3.34 -22.94 -8.50
C PHE A 14 4.16 -22.31 -9.62
N ASP A 15 3.46 -21.80 -10.63
CA ASP A 15 4.01 -20.82 -11.55
C ASP A 15 3.75 -19.41 -11.03
N PHE A 16 4.77 -18.56 -11.07
CA PHE A 16 4.70 -17.20 -10.59
C PHE A 16 5.01 -16.21 -11.71
N LEU A 17 4.12 -15.25 -11.89
CA LEU A 17 4.35 -14.07 -12.69
C LEU A 17 4.42 -12.84 -11.78
N ALA A 18 5.59 -12.20 -11.70
CA ALA A 18 5.74 -10.94 -11.00
C ALA A 18 5.59 -9.77 -11.96
N VAL A 19 4.76 -8.80 -11.56
CA VAL A 19 4.52 -7.53 -12.25
C VAL A 19 5.06 -6.39 -11.40
N ASP A 20 5.91 -5.54 -12.00
CA ASP A 20 6.48 -4.39 -11.30
C ASP A 20 5.53 -3.19 -11.42
N MET A 21 5.04 -2.72 -10.26
CA MET A 21 4.14 -1.57 -10.15
C MET A 21 4.78 -0.24 -10.56
N ASN A 22 6.11 -0.18 -10.66
CA ASN A 22 6.84 1.02 -11.06
C ASN A 22 6.94 1.18 -12.58
N GLN A 23 6.64 0.14 -13.33
CA GLN A 23 6.64 0.17 -14.80
C GLN A 23 5.30 0.65 -15.37
N THR A 24 5.30 0.95 -16.68
CA THR A 24 4.06 1.21 -17.43
C THR A 24 3.15 -0.01 -17.41
N LEU A 25 1.84 0.22 -17.40
CA LEU A 25 0.86 -0.84 -17.23
C LEU A 25 0.77 -1.79 -18.42
N TYR A 26 0.95 -1.29 -19.65
CA TYR A 26 0.75 -2.06 -20.88
C TYR A 26 1.54 -3.38 -20.97
N PRO A 27 2.86 -3.42 -20.72
CA PRO A 27 3.61 -4.69 -20.72
C PRO A 27 3.10 -5.70 -19.68
N ALA A 28 2.57 -5.19 -18.55
CA ALA A 28 1.98 -6.03 -17.53
C ALA A 28 0.68 -6.68 -18.02
N LEU A 29 -0.18 -5.93 -18.73
CA LEU A 29 -1.43 -6.46 -19.29
C LEU A 29 -1.17 -7.58 -20.31
N VAL A 30 -0.19 -7.40 -21.21
CA VAL A 30 0.19 -8.44 -22.17
C VAL A 30 0.60 -9.73 -21.45
N ARG A 31 1.52 -9.62 -20.50
CA ARG A 31 2.01 -10.78 -19.74
C ARG A 31 0.92 -11.47 -18.91
N LEU A 32 0.01 -10.70 -18.30
CA LEU A 32 -1.12 -11.25 -17.54
C LEU A 32 -2.13 -11.94 -18.43
N ASN A 33 -2.44 -11.37 -19.60
CA ASN A 33 -3.31 -12.00 -20.60
C ASN A 33 -2.77 -13.33 -21.09
N ASP A 34 -1.45 -13.44 -21.26
CA ASP A 34 -0.81 -14.71 -21.68
C ASP A 34 -0.75 -15.71 -20.51
N PHE A 35 -0.47 -15.24 -19.29
CA PHE A 35 -0.26 -16.09 -18.13
C PHE A 35 -1.56 -16.66 -17.54
N GLN A 36 -2.69 -15.92 -17.61
CA GLN A 36 -3.99 -16.32 -17.05
C GLN A 36 -3.92 -16.78 -15.58
N PRO A 37 -3.63 -15.89 -14.64
CA PRO A 37 -3.42 -16.27 -13.25
C PRO A 37 -4.70 -16.81 -12.61
N GLU A 38 -4.58 -17.91 -11.86
CA GLU A 38 -5.65 -18.43 -11.01
C GLU A 38 -5.80 -17.59 -9.74
N CYS A 39 -4.67 -17.11 -9.21
CA CYS A 39 -4.61 -16.22 -8.04
C CYS A 39 -3.92 -14.91 -8.39
N LEU A 40 -4.59 -13.78 -8.15
CA LEU A 40 -4.05 -12.44 -8.31
C LEU A 40 -3.77 -11.85 -6.92
N SER A 41 -2.50 -11.54 -6.63
CA SER A 41 -2.11 -10.94 -5.35
C SER A 41 -1.25 -9.72 -5.55
N GLY A 42 -1.52 -8.65 -4.80
CA GLY A 42 -0.74 -7.42 -4.91
C GLY A 42 -1.24 -6.28 -4.03
N TYR A 43 -0.70 -5.10 -4.29
CA TYR A 43 -1.22 -3.86 -3.71
C TYR A 43 -2.68 -3.68 -4.12
N SER A 44 -3.54 -3.22 -3.19
CA SER A 44 -4.95 -2.96 -3.48
C SER A 44 -5.12 -2.02 -4.68
N SER A 45 -4.31 -0.96 -4.73
CA SER A 45 -4.25 -0.02 -5.85
C SER A 45 -3.84 -0.66 -7.17
N GLY A 46 -2.86 -1.57 -7.13
CA GLY A 46 -2.41 -2.28 -8.33
C GLY A 46 -3.49 -3.19 -8.88
N VAL A 47 -4.15 -3.94 -8.02
CA VAL A 47 -5.29 -4.79 -8.39
C VAL A 47 -6.46 -3.95 -8.91
N TYR A 48 -6.70 -2.77 -8.30
CA TYR A 48 -7.70 -1.82 -8.77
C TYR A 48 -7.42 -1.31 -10.18
N LEU A 49 -6.15 -0.95 -10.50
CA LEU A 49 -5.76 -0.58 -11.87
C LEU A 49 -6.03 -1.71 -12.87
N LEU A 50 -5.66 -2.92 -12.52
CA LEU A 50 -5.94 -4.09 -13.36
C LEU A 50 -7.45 -4.31 -13.55
N ALA A 51 -8.25 -4.06 -12.51
CA ALA A 51 -9.70 -4.13 -12.59
C ALA A 51 -10.28 -3.10 -13.57
N LEU A 52 -9.77 -1.87 -13.55
CA LEU A 52 -10.16 -0.85 -14.53
C LEU A 52 -9.85 -1.28 -15.97
N GLU A 53 -8.68 -1.87 -16.20
CA GLU A 53 -8.29 -2.37 -17.52
C GLU A 53 -9.10 -3.62 -17.95
N GLN A 54 -9.50 -4.45 -17.00
CA GLN A 54 -10.43 -5.56 -17.25
C GLN A 54 -11.79 -5.03 -17.70
N LEU A 55 -12.32 -4.01 -17.05
CA LEU A 55 -13.60 -3.38 -17.43
C LEU A 55 -13.54 -2.69 -18.79
N LYS A 56 -12.38 -2.14 -19.17
CA LYS A 56 -12.15 -1.59 -20.52
C LYS A 56 -11.95 -2.65 -21.61
N GLY A 57 -11.79 -3.93 -21.22
CA GLY A 57 -11.52 -5.04 -22.15
C GLY A 57 -10.06 -5.18 -22.59
N ASN A 58 -9.12 -4.39 -22.03
CA ASN A 58 -7.70 -4.48 -22.29
C ASN A 58 -7.04 -5.64 -21.54
N LEU A 59 -7.57 -6.00 -20.38
CA LEU A 59 -7.23 -7.20 -19.62
C LEU A 59 -8.38 -8.23 -19.74
N LYS A 60 -8.04 -9.52 -19.87
CA LYS A 60 -9.00 -10.62 -20.03
C LYS A 60 -8.53 -11.83 -19.25
N ILE A 61 -8.51 -11.70 -17.91
CA ILE A 61 -8.13 -12.76 -16.98
C ILE A 61 -9.31 -13.16 -16.10
N HIS A 62 -9.29 -14.38 -15.57
CA HIS A 62 -10.37 -14.93 -14.76
C HIS A 62 -9.83 -15.57 -13.47
N PRO A 63 -9.25 -14.78 -12.56
CA PRO A 63 -8.74 -15.32 -11.31
C PRO A 63 -9.86 -15.87 -10.44
N THR A 64 -9.60 -16.95 -9.72
CA THR A 64 -10.54 -17.54 -8.73
C THR A 64 -10.32 -16.99 -7.33
N ARG A 65 -9.18 -16.32 -7.09
CA ARG A 65 -8.82 -15.66 -5.82
C ARG A 65 -8.12 -14.34 -6.09
N ILE A 66 -8.50 -13.33 -5.33
CA ILE A 66 -7.84 -12.02 -5.35
C ILE A 66 -7.46 -11.65 -3.91
N LEU A 67 -6.16 -11.37 -3.69
CA LEU A 67 -5.60 -10.95 -2.41
C LEU A 67 -5.05 -9.54 -2.54
N CYS A 68 -5.60 -8.61 -1.80
CA CYS A 68 -5.18 -7.22 -1.73
C CYS A 68 -4.43 -6.97 -0.43
N SER A 69 -3.27 -6.33 -0.48
CA SER A 69 -2.42 -6.09 0.69
C SER A 69 -1.62 -4.80 0.55
N ALA A 70 -0.89 -4.48 1.62
CA ALA A 70 0.10 -3.41 1.72
C ALA A 70 -0.44 -1.98 1.68
N ASP A 71 -1.52 -1.70 1.01
CA ASP A 71 -2.23 -0.43 0.99
C ASP A 71 -3.74 -0.62 1.29
N PRO A 72 -4.45 0.44 1.70
CA PRO A 72 -5.87 0.34 2.04
C PRO A 72 -6.72 -0.18 0.88
N LEU A 73 -7.55 -1.16 1.16
CA LEU A 73 -8.59 -1.64 0.24
C LEU A 73 -9.90 -0.89 0.53
N THR A 74 -10.11 0.24 -0.14
CA THR A 74 -11.32 1.06 0.04
C THR A 74 -12.57 0.34 -0.48
N SER A 75 -13.75 0.81 -0.04
CA SER A 75 -15.03 0.26 -0.52
C SER A 75 -15.20 0.43 -2.03
N GLU A 76 -14.77 1.57 -2.59
CA GLU A 76 -14.79 1.83 -4.03
C GLU A 76 -13.91 0.84 -4.80
N MET A 77 -12.66 0.63 -4.33
CA MET A 77 -11.74 -0.33 -4.93
C MET A 77 -12.33 -1.75 -4.89
N ARG A 78 -12.87 -2.14 -3.75
CA ARG A 78 -13.49 -3.46 -3.56
C ARG A 78 -14.63 -3.71 -4.55
N GLU A 79 -15.53 -2.75 -4.69
CA GLU A 79 -16.65 -2.83 -5.63
C GLU A 79 -16.19 -2.87 -7.09
N THR A 80 -15.21 -2.05 -7.45
CA THR A 80 -14.64 -2.04 -8.81
C THR A 80 -13.98 -3.37 -9.14
N ILE A 81 -13.18 -3.93 -8.22
CA ILE A 81 -12.53 -5.23 -8.38
C ILE A 81 -13.58 -6.35 -8.52
N ARG A 82 -14.62 -6.31 -7.66
CA ARG A 82 -15.72 -7.26 -7.75
C ARG A 82 -16.44 -7.19 -9.09
N ASN A 83 -16.73 -5.99 -9.58
CA ASN A 83 -17.42 -5.80 -10.85
C ASN A 83 -16.57 -6.26 -12.05
N ALA A 84 -15.25 -6.07 -11.97
CA ALA A 84 -14.33 -6.45 -13.04
C ALA A 84 -14.09 -7.97 -13.14
N PHE A 85 -13.96 -8.65 -12.01
CA PHE A 85 -13.56 -10.07 -11.97
C PHE A 85 -14.67 -11.01 -11.48
N GLY A 86 -15.80 -10.50 -11.03
CA GLY A 86 -16.94 -11.30 -10.52
C GLY A 86 -16.74 -11.90 -9.12
N ILE A 87 -15.61 -11.59 -8.45
CA ILE A 87 -15.27 -12.14 -7.13
C ILE A 87 -14.86 -11.02 -6.17
N MET A 88 -15.12 -11.22 -4.88
CA MET A 88 -14.71 -10.30 -3.82
C MET A 88 -13.20 -10.45 -3.54
N PRO A 89 -12.44 -9.35 -3.48
CA PRO A 89 -11.06 -9.41 -3.05
C PRO A 89 -10.96 -9.57 -1.53
N TYR A 90 -10.05 -10.42 -1.08
CA TYR A 90 -9.68 -10.56 0.34
C TYR A 90 -8.65 -9.49 0.71
N ASN A 91 -8.82 -8.91 1.88
CA ASN A 91 -7.79 -8.07 2.48
C ASN A 91 -6.80 -8.97 3.24
N TYR A 92 -5.53 -8.89 2.86
CA TYR A 92 -4.43 -9.66 3.43
C TYR A 92 -3.48 -8.72 4.18
N TYR A 93 -3.40 -8.91 5.49
CA TYR A 93 -2.55 -8.11 6.35
C TYR A 93 -1.14 -8.68 6.40
N ALA A 94 -0.19 -7.92 5.91
CA ALA A 94 1.22 -8.28 5.86
C ALA A 94 2.10 -7.05 6.08
N ALA A 95 3.27 -7.25 6.66
CA ALA A 95 4.30 -6.23 6.84
C ALA A 95 5.67 -6.80 6.46
N SER A 96 6.66 -5.93 6.24
CA SER A 96 8.04 -6.36 5.96
C SER A 96 8.65 -7.12 7.13
N GLU A 97 8.25 -6.77 8.34
CA GLU A 97 8.66 -7.39 9.60
C GLU A 97 8.10 -8.82 9.77
N SER A 98 6.93 -9.07 9.17
CA SER A 98 6.30 -10.38 9.16
C SER A 98 5.38 -10.49 7.96
N LEU A 99 5.70 -11.39 7.03
CA LEU A 99 5.00 -11.52 5.75
C LEU A 99 3.52 -11.87 5.88
N CYS A 100 3.15 -12.56 6.96
CA CYS A 100 1.84 -13.18 7.11
C CYS A 100 1.31 -12.87 8.50
N MET A 101 0.46 -11.87 8.63
CA MET A 101 -0.07 -11.42 9.92
C MET A 101 -1.56 -11.71 10.09
N GLY A 102 -2.32 -11.69 9.00
CA GLY A 102 -3.76 -11.95 9.05
C GLY A 102 -4.42 -11.85 7.69
N ILE A 103 -5.65 -12.34 7.59
CA ILE A 103 -6.45 -12.30 6.36
C ILE A 103 -7.95 -12.23 6.68
N GLN A 104 -8.71 -11.66 5.77
CA GLN A 104 -10.17 -11.76 5.80
C GLN A 104 -10.62 -13.20 5.47
N CYS A 105 -11.67 -13.64 6.13
CA CYS A 105 -12.40 -14.85 5.75
C CYS A 105 -13.52 -14.56 4.72
N ASP A 106 -14.26 -15.60 4.32
CA ASP A 106 -15.38 -15.50 3.36
C ASP A 106 -16.57 -14.66 3.87
N ARG A 107 -16.57 -14.21 5.13
CA ARG A 107 -17.56 -13.27 5.67
C ARG A 107 -17.20 -11.81 5.34
N PHE A 108 -15.95 -11.54 4.96
CA PHE A 108 -15.43 -10.19 4.66
C PHE A 108 -15.65 -9.18 5.79
N ASN A 109 -15.79 -9.67 7.03
CA ASN A 109 -16.00 -8.87 8.23
C ASN A 109 -14.77 -8.95 9.13
N GLY A 110 -13.95 -7.90 9.09
CA GLY A 110 -12.67 -7.84 9.81
C GLY A 110 -11.57 -8.70 9.21
N ILE A 111 -10.44 -8.76 9.93
CA ILE A 111 -9.24 -9.51 9.57
C ILE A 111 -8.92 -10.47 10.71
N HIS A 112 -8.80 -11.75 10.43
CA HIS A 112 -8.32 -12.74 11.37
C HIS A 112 -6.81 -12.69 11.48
N LEU A 113 -6.30 -12.56 12.71
CA LEU A 113 -4.87 -12.53 13.01
C LEU A 113 -4.33 -13.96 13.18
N PHE A 114 -3.17 -14.24 12.62
CA PHE A 114 -2.53 -15.55 12.73
C PHE A 114 -1.82 -15.71 14.09
N ASP A 115 -2.60 -15.96 15.12
CA ASP A 115 -2.14 -16.13 16.51
C ASP A 115 -1.29 -17.40 16.73
N ASP A 116 -1.26 -18.32 15.76
CA ASP A 116 -0.38 -19.48 15.75
C ASP A 116 1.06 -19.15 15.30
N LEU A 117 1.23 -18.05 14.58
CA LEU A 117 2.53 -17.56 14.08
C LEU A 117 3.06 -16.36 14.89
N HIS A 118 2.20 -15.72 15.66
CA HIS A 118 2.52 -14.47 16.37
C HIS A 118 1.83 -14.40 17.73
N ILE A 119 2.44 -13.62 18.63
CA ILE A 119 1.73 -13.04 19.76
C ILE A 119 1.43 -11.58 19.41
N PHE A 120 0.16 -11.23 19.33
CA PHE A 120 -0.29 -9.87 19.09
C PHE A 120 -0.81 -9.27 20.39
N GLU A 121 -0.34 -8.08 20.71
CA GLU A 121 -0.82 -7.25 21.80
C GLU A 121 -1.30 -5.93 21.18
N ILE A 122 -2.50 -5.48 21.52
CA ILE A 122 -3.05 -4.21 21.04
C ILE A 122 -3.07 -3.27 22.23
N ILE A 123 -2.13 -2.32 22.29
CA ILE A 123 -1.81 -1.55 23.49
C ILE A 123 -2.23 -0.09 23.29
N LYS A 124 -3.00 0.45 24.24
CA LYS A 124 -3.38 1.87 24.28
C LYS A 124 -2.19 2.75 24.70
N GLU A 125 -2.28 4.06 24.50
CA GLU A 125 -1.25 5.02 24.87
C GLU A 125 -0.91 4.99 26.38
N ASN A 126 -1.87 4.61 27.22
CA ASN A 126 -1.67 4.48 28.66
C ASN A 126 -0.98 3.17 29.09
N GLY A 127 -0.61 2.32 28.12
CA GLY A 127 0.05 1.02 28.36
C GLY A 127 -0.88 -0.14 28.69
N GLU A 128 -2.20 0.05 28.74
CA GLU A 128 -3.18 -1.01 28.93
C GLU A 128 -3.52 -1.70 27.60
N GLU A 129 -3.94 -2.96 27.65
CA GLU A 129 -4.47 -3.66 26.49
C GLU A 129 -5.82 -3.07 26.05
N ALA A 130 -5.99 -2.86 24.77
CA ALA A 130 -7.24 -2.36 24.20
C ALA A 130 -8.34 -3.42 24.31
N LYS A 131 -9.51 -3.01 24.76
CA LYS A 131 -10.71 -3.86 24.80
C LYS A 131 -11.33 -3.94 23.39
N PRO A 132 -12.21 -4.92 23.13
CA PRO A 132 -13.01 -4.96 21.92
C PRO A 132 -13.67 -3.60 21.63
N GLY A 133 -13.57 -3.12 20.39
CA GLY A 133 -14.04 -1.81 19.95
C GLY A 133 -13.12 -0.62 20.27
N GLU A 134 -12.07 -0.80 21.10
CA GLU A 134 -11.13 0.27 21.44
C GLU A 134 -9.89 0.23 20.52
N PRO A 135 -9.42 1.34 19.98
CA PRO A 135 -8.19 1.38 19.18
C PRO A 135 -6.94 1.26 20.07
N GLY A 136 -5.92 0.59 19.56
CA GLY A 136 -4.61 0.52 20.18
C GLY A 136 -3.49 0.23 19.18
N ASN A 137 -2.26 0.55 19.57
CA ASN A 137 -1.08 0.28 18.78
C ASN A 137 -0.74 -1.20 18.81
N LEU A 138 -0.43 -1.75 17.64
CA LEU A 138 0.00 -3.14 17.51
C LEU A 138 1.41 -3.34 18.05
N VAL A 139 1.55 -4.29 18.95
CA VAL A 139 2.84 -4.83 19.40
C VAL A 139 2.86 -6.31 19.03
N MET A 140 3.89 -6.74 18.32
CA MET A 140 3.98 -8.06 17.73
C MET A 140 5.23 -8.82 18.18
N THR A 141 5.06 -10.09 18.54
CA THR A 141 6.17 -11.05 18.71
C THR A 141 6.06 -12.12 17.62
N ASN A 142 7.10 -12.24 16.80
CA ASN A 142 7.15 -13.25 15.73
C ASN A 142 7.68 -14.58 16.29
N LEU A 143 6.93 -15.66 16.13
CA LEU A 143 7.26 -16.97 16.72
C LEU A 143 8.07 -17.89 15.80
N TYR A 144 8.16 -17.57 14.52
CA TYR A 144 8.82 -18.44 13.52
C TYR A 144 10.15 -17.90 12.98
N ASN A 145 10.38 -16.58 13.01
CA ASN A 145 11.62 -15.99 12.50
C ASN A 145 12.72 -16.03 13.56
N LYS A 146 13.56 -17.08 13.49
CA LYS A 146 14.68 -17.28 14.42
C LYS A 146 15.96 -16.54 14.04
N THR A 147 16.04 -16.06 12.80
CA THR A 147 17.24 -15.34 12.31
C THR A 147 17.25 -13.88 12.79
N GLN A 148 16.10 -13.25 12.76
CA GLN A 148 15.89 -11.90 13.31
C GLN A 148 14.62 -11.93 14.17
N PRO A 149 14.73 -12.40 15.42
CA PRO A 149 13.57 -12.50 16.30
C PRO A 149 13.06 -11.10 16.67
N LEU A 150 11.81 -10.81 16.36
CA LEU A 150 11.11 -9.63 16.81
C LEU A 150 10.27 -10.00 18.03
N ILE A 151 10.63 -9.44 19.20
CA ILE A 151 9.96 -9.69 20.47
C ILE A 151 9.38 -8.37 20.95
N ARG A 152 8.06 -8.32 21.13
CA ARG A 152 7.31 -7.11 21.51
C ARG A 152 7.68 -5.89 20.65
N TYR A 153 7.79 -6.12 19.35
CA TYR A 153 8.10 -5.07 18.40
C TYR A 153 6.86 -4.19 18.19
N THR A 154 7.00 -2.89 18.47
CA THR A 154 5.91 -1.93 18.26
C THR A 154 5.81 -1.58 16.78
N MET A 155 4.67 -1.87 16.20
CA MET A 155 4.34 -1.49 14.84
C MET A 155 3.66 -0.12 14.82
N ASN A 156 3.67 0.54 13.66
CA ASN A 156 2.97 1.83 13.50
C ASN A 156 1.49 1.66 13.10
N ASP A 157 0.97 0.45 13.25
CA ASP A 157 -0.41 0.13 12.89
C ASP A 157 -1.30 0.21 14.13
N ASN A 158 -2.43 0.91 14.00
CA ASN A 158 -3.50 0.89 15.00
C ASN A 158 -4.54 -0.14 14.61
N LEU A 159 -4.89 -1.01 15.54
CA LEU A 159 -5.92 -2.03 15.34
C LEU A 159 -7.08 -1.80 16.30
N ILE A 160 -8.26 -2.22 15.87
CA ILE A 160 -9.46 -2.26 16.73
C ILE A 160 -9.86 -3.72 16.87
N PRO A 161 -9.69 -4.35 18.06
CA PRO A 161 -10.16 -5.72 18.28
C PRO A 161 -11.68 -5.82 18.05
N SER A 162 -12.13 -6.89 17.38
CA SER A 162 -13.55 -7.10 17.11
C SER A 162 -14.32 -7.37 18.41
N GLU A 163 -15.51 -6.80 18.54
CA GLU A 163 -16.37 -7.03 19.69
C GLU A 163 -16.95 -8.45 19.73
N ASN A 164 -17.19 -9.02 18.56
CA ASN A 164 -17.84 -10.33 18.42
C ASN A 164 -16.92 -11.31 17.69
N SER A 165 -17.06 -12.60 18.02
CA SER A 165 -16.46 -13.68 17.27
C SER A 165 -17.06 -13.77 15.86
N CYS A 166 -16.22 -14.05 14.86
CA CYS A 166 -16.67 -14.19 13.49
C CYS A 166 -17.45 -15.50 13.30
N GLU A 167 -18.57 -15.44 12.57
CA GLU A 167 -19.40 -16.61 12.23
C GLU A 167 -18.76 -17.58 11.22
N CYS A 168 -17.54 -17.30 10.74
CA CYS A 168 -16.84 -18.17 9.79
C CYS A 168 -16.35 -19.49 10.39
N GLY A 169 -16.33 -19.60 11.72
CA GLY A 169 -15.87 -20.77 12.46
C GLY A 169 -14.36 -20.83 12.70
N TRP A 170 -13.59 -19.84 12.24
CA TRP A 170 -12.17 -19.73 12.59
C TRP A 170 -12.01 -19.29 14.05
N THR A 171 -11.06 -19.92 14.74
CA THR A 171 -10.76 -19.64 16.15
C THR A 171 -9.78 -18.47 16.35
N PHE A 172 -9.18 -17.96 15.29
CA PHE A 172 -8.28 -16.80 15.31
C PHE A 172 -9.03 -15.56 15.75
N ARG A 173 -8.37 -14.74 16.59
CA ARG A 173 -8.90 -13.42 16.94
C ARG A 173 -9.07 -12.57 15.67
N SER A 174 -10.08 -11.73 15.67
CA SER A 174 -10.30 -10.79 14.57
C SER A 174 -10.19 -9.35 15.02
N VAL A 175 -9.78 -8.50 14.09
CA VAL A 175 -9.80 -7.05 14.20
C VAL A 175 -10.76 -6.48 13.17
N GLU A 176 -11.49 -5.43 13.53
CA GLU A 176 -12.49 -4.81 12.64
C GLU A 176 -11.80 -4.06 11.49
N SER A 177 -10.74 -3.33 11.83
CA SER A 177 -10.00 -2.51 10.88
C SER A 177 -8.54 -2.34 11.31
N ILE A 178 -7.72 -1.99 10.33
CA ILE A 178 -6.37 -1.50 10.53
C ILE A 178 -6.43 0.00 10.29
N ALA A 179 -6.51 0.77 11.37
CA ALA A 179 -6.47 2.22 11.31
C ALA A 179 -5.00 2.67 11.43
N GLY A 180 -4.51 3.48 10.47
CA GLY A 180 -3.22 4.13 10.67
C GLY A 180 -2.18 4.05 9.57
N ARG A 181 -2.44 3.36 8.46
CA ARG A 181 -1.76 3.65 7.20
C ARG A 181 -2.77 4.29 6.25
N GLU A 182 -3.22 5.49 6.54
CA GLU A 182 -3.71 6.39 5.50
C GLU A 182 -2.51 6.85 4.68
N GLU A 183 -1.92 5.93 3.94
CA GLU A 183 -1.04 6.28 2.83
C GLU A 183 -1.96 6.84 1.74
N GLU A 184 -2.03 8.14 1.69
CA GLU A 184 -2.98 8.86 0.86
C GLU A 184 -2.48 8.85 -0.58
N PHE A 185 -3.24 8.21 -1.46
CA PHE A 185 -2.99 8.24 -2.89
C PHE A 185 -3.03 9.67 -3.42
N LEU A 186 -2.15 9.97 -4.37
CA LEU A 186 -2.21 11.20 -5.12
C LEU A 186 -3.07 10.97 -6.36
N PHE A 187 -4.29 11.50 -6.36
CA PHE A 187 -5.21 11.39 -7.49
C PHE A 187 -5.13 12.62 -8.40
N PHE A 188 -5.11 12.38 -9.70
CA PHE A 188 -5.04 13.38 -10.74
C PHE A 188 -6.16 13.18 -11.75
N LYS A 189 -6.50 14.21 -12.53
CA LYS A 189 -7.40 14.09 -13.66
C LYS A 189 -6.62 14.35 -14.95
N ASP A 190 -6.73 13.42 -15.89
CA ASP A 190 -6.17 13.64 -17.22
C ASP A 190 -6.99 14.69 -18.00
N PRO A 191 -6.51 15.20 -19.15
CA PRO A 191 -7.21 16.21 -19.93
C PRO A 191 -8.60 15.81 -20.44
N VAL A 192 -8.90 14.52 -20.47
CA VAL A 192 -10.23 13.97 -20.85
C VAL A 192 -11.11 13.62 -19.65
N GLY A 193 -10.62 13.90 -18.42
CA GLY A 193 -11.36 13.74 -17.18
C GLY A 193 -11.25 12.37 -16.51
N ASN A 194 -10.44 11.44 -17.03
CA ASN A 194 -10.22 10.17 -16.35
C ASN A 194 -9.35 10.36 -15.11
N ARG A 195 -9.68 9.59 -14.07
CA ARG A 195 -8.92 9.57 -12.82
C ARG A 195 -7.65 8.75 -13.00
N GLN A 196 -6.52 9.38 -12.68
CA GLN A 196 -5.19 8.79 -12.62
C GLN A 196 -4.67 8.88 -11.20
N PHE A 197 -3.67 8.05 -10.82
CA PHE A 197 -3.07 8.19 -9.50
C PHE A 197 -1.61 7.74 -9.44
N ILE A 198 -0.91 8.24 -8.40
CA ILE A 198 0.40 7.74 -7.99
C ILE A 198 0.25 7.07 -6.62
N HIS A 199 0.72 5.82 -6.51
CA HIS A 199 0.79 5.10 -5.24
C HIS A 199 1.89 5.69 -4.35
N PRO A 200 1.66 5.88 -3.04
CA PRO A 200 2.65 6.41 -2.09
C PRO A 200 3.99 5.68 -2.09
N ILE A 201 4.00 4.37 -2.33
CA ILE A 201 5.22 3.54 -2.37
C ILE A 201 6.29 4.09 -3.33
N VAL A 202 5.86 4.75 -4.42
CA VAL A 202 6.77 5.38 -5.39
C VAL A 202 7.63 6.44 -4.73
N PHE A 203 7.07 7.12 -3.72
CA PHE A 203 7.75 8.18 -2.98
C PHE A 203 8.46 7.67 -1.72
N VAL A 204 8.05 6.54 -1.17
CA VAL A 204 8.81 5.82 -0.12
C VAL A 204 10.18 5.38 -0.67
N GLU A 205 10.23 4.97 -1.95
CA GLU A 205 11.44 4.58 -2.66
C GLU A 205 12.05 5.74 -3.48
N PHE A 206 11.73 6.98 -3.13
CA PHE A 206 12.26 8.16 -3.83
C PHE A 206 13.66 8.52 -3.31
N PHE A 207 14.67 8.05 -4.01
CA PHE A 207 16.07 8.36 -3.71
C PHE A 207 16.65 9.32 -4.75
N ALA A 208 17.31 10.38 -4.27
CA ALA A 208 18.08 11.30 -5.08
C ALA A 208 19.35 11.72 -4.30
N PRO A 209 20.51 11.83 -4.96
CA PRO A 209 21.71 12.31 -4.30
C PRO A 209 21.50 13.65 -3.61
N GLY A 210 21.94 13.78 -2.36
CA GLY A 210 21.78 15.00 -1.58
C GLY A 210 20.40 15.22 -0.94
N LEU A 211 19.39 14.42 -1.26
CA LEU A 211 18.08 14.46 -0.60
C LEU A 211 18.15 13.76 0.75
N GLU A 212 17.84 14.47 1.83
CA GLU A 212 17.80 13.94 3.19
C GLU A 212 16.38 13.62 3.64
N LYS A 213 15.42 14.51 3.34
CA LYS A 213 14.00 14.32 3.70
C LYS A 213 13.10 14.88 2.60
N LEU A 214 12.01 14.20 2.34
CA LEU A 214 11.01 14.57 1.34
C LEU A 214 9.62 14.56 1.96
N GLN A 215 8.82 15.58 1.66
CA GLN A 215 7.37 15.58 1.87
C GLN A 215 6.70 16.07 0.60
N ILE A 216 5.63 15.41 0.20
CA ILE A 216 4.86 15.76 -1.00
C ILE A 216 3.51 16.29 -0.57
N ILE A 217 3.20 17.50 -0.99
CA ILE A 217 1.91 18.13 -0.77
C ILE A 217 1.18 18.18 -2.12
N HIS A 218 0.01 17.56 -2.19
CA HIS A 218 -0.88 17.69 -3.31
C HIS A 218 -1.70 18.97 -3.09
N SER A 219 -1.25 20.07 -3.68
CA SER A 219 -1.78 21.41 -3.39
C SER A 219 -2.99 21.79 -4.23
N GLU A 220 -3.07 21.28 -5.45
CA GLU A 220 -4.14 21.53 -6.42
C GLU A 220 -4.35 20.26 -7.26
N PRO A 221 -5.46 20.10 -8.01
CA PRO A 221 -5.80 18.85 -8.69
C PRO A 221 -4.70 18.20 -9.54
N ASN A 222 -3.78 18.99 -10.10
CA ASN A 222 -2.66 18.49 -10.92
C ASN A 222 -1.33 19.17 -10.53
N MET A 223 -1.20 19.63 -9.28
CA MET A 223 -0.01 20.32 -8.78
C MET A 223 0.52 19.67 -7.50
N LEU A 224 1.80 19.36 -7.50
CA LEU A 224 2.53 18.85 -6.35
C LEU A 224 3.55 19.88 -5.85
N ILE A 225 3.69 19.99 -4.54
CA ILE A 225 4.79 20.71 -3.88
C ILE A 225 5.67 19.67 -3.19
N LEU A 226 6.94 19.65 -3.54
CA LEU A 226 7.96 18.81 -2.93
C LEU A 226 8.72 19.65 -1.91
N ASN A 227 8.41 19.52 -0.62
CA ASN A 227 9.25 20.08 0.44
C ASN A 227 10.44 19.16 0.63
N VAL A 228 11.64 19.66 0.47
CA VAL A 228 12.88 18.87 0.53
C VAL A 228 13.89 19.46 1.50
N ILE A 229 14.51 18.60 2.31
CA ILE A 229 15.73 18.93 3.06
C ILE A 229 16.90 18.36 2.27
N ILE A 230 17.85 19.24 1.97
CA ILE A 230 19.01 18.90 1.13
C ILE A 230 20.28 19.00 1.97
N LYS A 231 21.17 18.00 1.81
CA LYS A 231 22.50 17.97 2.38
C LYS A 231 23.54 17.97 1.26
N GLY A 232 24.50 18.89 1.35
CA GLY A 232 25.56 19.03 0.36
C GLY A 232 25.25 20.06 -0.74
N ASN A 233 25.60 19.76 -2.00
CA ASN A 233 25.42 20.68 -3.11
C ASN A 233 23.93 20.78 -3.51
N LYS A 234 23.36 21.97 -3.26
CA LYS A 234 21.93 22.24 -3.50
C LYS A 234 21.53 22.11 -4.97
N GLU A 235 22.34 22.60 -5.88
CA GLU A 235 22.03 22.62 -7.32
C GLU A 235 22.02 21.20 -7.88
N GLU A 236 23.04 20.41 -7.56
CA GLU A 236 23.12 18.99 -7.97
C GLU A 236 21.96 18.16 -7.40
N ALA A 237 21.60 18.39 -6.11
CA ALA A 237 20.50 17.70 -5.47
C ALA A 237 19.15 18.05 -6.13
N ILE A 238 18.89 19.32 -6.45
CA ILE A 238 17.67 19.74 -7.13
C ILE A 238 17.59 19.07 -8.51
N GLN A 239 18.65 19.09 -9.31
CA GLN A 239 18.67 18.43 -10.62
C GLN A 239 18.40 16.93 -10.53
N ALA A 240 18.96 16.26 -9.51
CA ALA A 240 18.71 14.84 -9.27
C ALA A 240 17.24 14.55 -8.88
N ILE A 241 16.65 15.41 -8.04
CA ILE A 241 15.23 15.33 -7.64
C ILE A 241 14.32 15.55 -8.85
N GLU A 242 14.57 16.57 -9.66
CA GLU A 242 13.82 16.86 -10.90
C GLU A 242 13.87 15.68 -11.86
N LYS A 243 15.07 15.17 -12.13
CA LYS A 243 15.26 14.00 -12.99
C LYS A 243 14.49 12.79 -12.49
N ARG A 244 14.50 12.54 -11.18
CA ARG A 244 13.77 11.42 -10.57
C ARG A 244 12.26 11.63 -10.68
N MET A 245 11.76 12.84 -10.38
CA MET A 245 10.35 13.17 -10.46
C MET A 245 9.81 13.09 -11.90
N ASP A 246 10.55 13.64 -12.87
CA ASP A 246 10.22 13.54 -14.29
C ASP A 246 10.15 12.09 -14.75
N THR A 247 11.09 11.26 -14.29
CA THR A 247 11.07 9.83 -14.60
C THR A 247 9.79 9.18 -14.09
N ILE A 248 9.38 9.46 -12.84
CA ILE A 248 8.15 8.95 -12.25
C ILE A 248 6.93 9.41 -13.04
N LEU A 249 6.82 10.71 -13.33
CA LEU A 249 5.68 11.25 -14.07
C LEU A 249 5.58 10.66 -15.48
N ARG A 250 6.70 10.45 -16.18
CA ARG A 250 6.71 9.79 -17.50
C ARG A 250 6.30 8.33 -17.42
N GLN A 251 6.83 7.58 -16.46
CA GLN A 251 6.47 6.17 -16.25
C GLN A 251 4.99 5.97 -15.91
N LYS A 252 4.36 6.99 -15.31
CA LYS A 252 2.94 6.98 -14.94
C LYS A 252 2.04 7.68 -15.97
N GLU A 253 2.60 8.15 -17.09
CA GLU A 253 1.88 8.87 -18.15
C GLU A 253 1.21 10.16 -17.65
N LEU A 254 1.81 10.80 -16.64
CA LEU A 254 1.31 12.01 -15.99
C LEU A 254 2.07 13.28 -16.38
N TYR A 255 3.21 13.14 -17.04
CA TYR A 255 4.16 14.22 -17.29
C TYR A 255 3.56 15.42 -18.03
N ASP A 256 2.60 15.20 -18.90
CA ASP A 256 2.03 16.26 -19.76
C ASP A 256 1.03 17.15 -19.01
N PHE A 257 0.44 16.69 -17.92
CA PHE A 257 -0.61 17.43 -17.21
C PHE A 257 -0.40 17.59 -15.69
N VAL A 258 0.49 16.82 -15.05
CA VAL A 258 0.89 17.05 -13.65
C VAL A 258 2.11 17.96 -13.61
N ARG A 259 2.07 18.96 -12.73
CA ARG A 259 3.17 19.89 -12.48
C ARG A 259 3.65 19.74 -11.05
N TYR A 260 4.90 20.12 -10.81
CA TYR A 260 5.44 20.14 -9.46
C TYR A 260 6.36 21.34 -9.23
N LYS A 261 6.53 21.69 -7.97
CA LYS A 261 7.43 22.73 -7.51
C LYS A 261 8.28 22.17 -6.36
N ILE A 262 9.59 22.41 -6.40
CA ILE A 262 10.50 22.02 -5.34
C ILE A 262 10.69 23.22 -4.38
N ASN A 263 10.39 23.00 -3.10
CA ASN A 263 10.67 23.93 -2.02
C ASN A 263 11.80 23.37 -1.16
N VAL A 264 12.93 24.04 -1.14
CA VAL A 264 14.00 23.68 -0.20
C VAL A 264 13.71 24.33 1.14
N VAL A 265 13.55 23.52 2.16
CA VAL A 265 13.20 23.94 3.52
C VAL A 265 14.27 23.47 4.52
N ASN A 266 14.33 24.13 5.67
CA ASN A 266 15.28 23.77 6.74
C ASN A 266 14.73 22.68 7.66
N ASP A 267 13.40 22.55 7.74
CA ASP A 267 12.71 21.54 8.55
C ASP A 267 11.37 21.16 7.91
N ILE A 268 10.97 19.92 8.16
CA ILE A 268 9.65 19.39 7.81
C ILE A 268 9.05 18.84 9.10
N PRO A 269 8.14 19.59 9.75
CA PRO A 269 7.57 19.19 11.02
C PRO A 269 6.69 17.95 10.90
N ASN A 270 6.54 17.25 12.01
CA ASN A 270 5.56 16.18 12.14
C ASN A 270 4.14 16.77 12.16
N ASP A 271 3.18 15.97 11.78
CA ASP A 271 1.77 16.29 11.86
C ASP A 271 1.39 16.63 13.32
N PRO A 272 0.79 17.81 13.58
CA PRO A 272 0.52 18.27 14.95
C PRO A 272 -0.59 17.46 15.67
N GLN A 273 -1.43 16.74 14.93
CA GLN A 273 -2.50 15.93 15.52
C GLN A 273 -2.01 14.53 15.89
N THR A 274 -1.17 13.93 15.03
CA THR A 274 -0.71 12.55 15.21
C THR A 274 0.70 12.45 15.79
N GLY A 275 1.46 13.56 15.80
CA GLY A 275 2.87 13.58 16.18
C GLY A 275 3.80 12.84 15.18
N LYS A 276 3.29 12.31 14.09
CA LYS A 276 4.02 11.48 13.13
C LYS A 276 4.41 12.27 11.88
N PHE A 277 5.51 11.88 11.26
CA PHE A 277 5.88 12.41 9.95
C PHE A 277 4.91 11.90 8.89
N ARG A 278 4.41 12.82 8.04
CA ARG A 278 3.59 12.47 6.85
C ARG A 278 4.41 12.72 5.59
N LEU A 279 4.68 11.64 4.86
CA LEU A 279 5.37 11.71 3.58
C LEU A 279 4.50 12.40 2.52
N ILE A 280 3.20 12.14 2.54
CA ILE A 280 2.22 12.71 1.61
C ILE A 280 1.15 13.47 2.40
N ILE A 281 0.82 14.64 1.91
CA ILE A 281 -0.34 15.43 2.34
C ILE A 281 -1.26 15.53 1.12
N PRO A 282 -2.45 14.90 1.13
CA PRO A 282 -3.32 14.85 -0.02
C PRO A 282 -4.04 16.16 -0.25
N TYR A 283 -4.57 16.31 -1.46
CA TYR A 283 -5.50 17.37 -1.78
C TYR A 283 -6.86 17.10 -1.10
N PRO A 284 -7.44 18.08 -0.37
CA PRO A 284 -8.75 17.90 0.24
C PRO A 284 -9.80 17.56 -0.82
N ASN A 285 -10.51 16.46 -0.65
CA ASN A 285 -11.57 15.96 -1.56
C ASN A 285 -11.07 15.34 -2.89
N SER A 286 -9.87 14.78 -2.93
CA SER A 286 -9.40 14.00 -4.09
C SER A 286 -9.98 12.58 -4.14
#